data_98871f8b53161608150e08112de3d68e
#
_entry.id   98871f8b53161608150e08112de3d68e
#
_cell.length_a   1.000
_cell.length_b   1.000
_cell.length_c   1.000
_cell.angle_alpha   90.00
_cell.angle_beta   90.00
_cell.angle_gamma   90.00
#
_symmetry.space_group_name_H-M   'P 1'
#
loop_
_entity.id
_entity.type
_entity.pdbx_description
1 polymer ?
#
loop_
_entity_poly.entity_id
_entity_poly.type
_entity_poly.pdbx_seq_one_letter_code
_entity_poly.pdbx_strand_id
1 'polypeptide(L)'
;MISKNSPKILIATTPIRPIPAEFPPLGSLSVISALQKAGYKNTEFYHIDLLRPDYQDVIKHICSEKPDILGISAVVSTAYEYTKKLSLDIKKHL
;
A
#
# COMPACT_ATOMS: atom_id res chain seq x y z
N MET A 1 -8.61 16.88 -4.34
CA MET A 1 -7.53 17.87 -4.25
C MET A 1 -6.57 17.51 -3.13
N ILE A 2 -5.26 17.51 -3.41
CA ILE A 2 -4.26 17.18 -2.42
C ILE A 2 -4.09 18.36 -1.46
N SER A 3 -4.20 18.09 -0.16
CA SER A 3 -3.87 19.08 0.85
C SER A 3 -2.36 19.32 0.86
N LYS A 4 -1.91 20.57 0.80
CA LYS A 4 -0.48 20.90 0.81
C LYS A 4 0.22 20.41 2.08
N ASN A 5 -0.49 20.43 3.21
CA ASN A 5 0.10 20.12 4.51
C ASN A 5 -0.16 18.70 4.97
N SER A 6 -1.08 17.98 4.32
CA SER A 6 -1.50 16.67 4.81
C SER A 6 -2.08 15.80 3.69
N PRO A 7 -1.26 15.47 2.66
CA PRO A 7 -1.73 14.51 1.68
C PRO A 7 -1.97 13.16 2.36
N LYS A 8 -2.98 12.44 1.90
CA LYS A 8 -3.23 11.09 2.39
C LYS A 8 -2.35 10.11 1.64
N ILE A 9 -1.47 9.42 2.38
CA ILE A 9 -0.52 8.46 1.83
C ILE A 9 -0.88 7.08 2.34
N LEU A 10 -1.07 6.13 1.43
CA LEU A 10 -1.32 4.73 1.78
C LEU A 10 -0.15 3.90 1.29
N ILE A 11 0.50 3.18 2.19
CA ILE A 11 1.59 2.26 1.88
C ILE A 11 1.05 0.85 2.02
N ALA A 12 1.13 0.07 0.96
CA ALA A 12 0.62 -1.30 0.92
C ALA A 12 1.74 -2.29 0.63
N THR A 13 1.71 -3.45 1.28
CA THR A 13 2.57 -4.57 0.90
C THR A 13 1.85 -5.43 -0.14
N THR A 14 2.59 -6.35 -0.76
CA THR A 14 2.03 -7.27 -1.74
C THR A 14 2.24 -8.71 -1.28
N PRO A 15 1.35 -9.65 -1.65
CA PRO A 15 1.55 -11.06 -1.30
C PRO A 15 2.74 -11.63 -2.06
N ILE A 16 3.79 -11.98 -1.34
CA ILE A 16 5.04 -12.46 -1.90
C ILE A 16 5.07 -13.98 -1.98
N ARG A 17 4.49 -14.64 -0.99
CA ARG A 17 4.49 -16.10 -0.86
C ARG A 17 3.06 -16.62 -0.73
N PRO A 18 2.83 -17.94 -0.94
CA PRO A 18 1.50 -18.52 -0.76
C PRO A 18 0.95 -18.39 0.65
N ILE A 19 1.82 -18.21 1.66
CA ILE A 19 1.41 -18.06 3.06
C ILE A 19 1.60 -16.63 3.53
N PRO A 20 0.83 -16.17 4.54
CA PRO A 20 1.01 -14.83 5.09
C PRO A 20 2.41 -14.60 5.66
N ALA A 21 2.81 -13.33 5.70
CA ALA A 21 4.11 -12.94 6.22
C ALA A 21 4.27 -13.30 7.70
N GLU A 22 5.45 -13.83 8.06
CA GLU A 22 5.79 -14.17 9.44
C GLU A 22 6.56 -13.05 10.13
N PHE A 23 7.16 -12.15 9.34
CA PHE A 23 8.03 -11.11 9.85
C PHE A 23 7.48 -9.73 9.55
N PRO A 24 7.79 -8.71 10.39
CA PRO A 24 7.35 -7.35 10.11
C PRO A 24 7.95 -6.82 8.79
N PRO A 25 7.19 -6.03 8.04
CA PRO A 25 7.70 -5.44 6.79
C PRO A 25 8.55 -4.21 7.09
N LEU A 26 9.79 -4.42 7.51
CA LEU A 26 10.67 -3.36 8.00
C LEU A 26 10.89 -2.24 7.00
N GLY A 27 10.99 -2.56 5.70
CA GLY A 27 11.17 -1.55 4.67
C GLY A 27 9.98 -0.60 4.60
N SER A 28 8.77 -1.13 4.57
CA SER A 28 7.54 -0.31 4.54
C SER A 28 7.40 0.51 5.82
N LEU A 29 7.68 -0.08 6.97
CA LEU A 29 7.60 0.62 8.25
C LEU A 29 8.63 1.75 8.35
N SER A 30 9.84 1.55 7.80
CA SER A 30 10.86 2.60 7.74
C SER A 30 10.41 3.78 6.89
N VAL A 31 9.78 3.52 5.74
CA VAL A 31 9.26 4.57 4.87
C VAL A 31 8.17 5.36 5.60
N ILE A 32 7.24 4.67 6.26
CA ILE A 32 6.17 5.32 7.01
C ILE A 32 6.74 6.19 8.13
N SER A 33 7.71 5.67 8.87
CA SER A 33 8.36 6.42 9.95
C SER A 33 9.03 7.68 9.40
N ALA A 34 9.74 7.58 8.27
CA ALA A 34 10.40 8.72 7.65
C ALA A 34 9.39 9.78 7.21
N LEU A 35 8.26 9.35 6.62
CA LEU A 35 7.21 10.25 6.19
C LEU A 35 6.57 10.98 7.37
N GLN A 36 6.31 10.28 8.45
CA GLN A 36 5.73 10.88 9.66
C GLN A 36 6.69 11.90 10.30
N LYS A 37 7.98 11.60 10.34
CA LYS A 37 9.00 12.53 10.84
C LYS A 37 9.12 13.76 9.95
N ALA A 38 8.88 13.63 8.67
CA ALA A 38 8.89 14.76 7.73
C ALA A 38 7.60 15.60 7.77
N GLY A 39 6.62 15.21 8.58
CA GLY A 39 5.39 15.98 8.74
C GLY A 39 4.19 15.41 8.00
N TYR A 40 4.34 14.29 7.28
CA TYR A 40 3.23 13.64 6.58
C TYR A 40 2.48 12.71 7.52
N LYS A 41 1.66 13.28 8.37
CA LYS A 41 1.00 12.54 9.46
C LYS A 41 -0.18 11.69 9.00
N ASN A 42 -0.77 12.00 7.85
CA ASN A 42 -1.89 11.23 7.31
C ASN A 42 -1.39 10.08 6.45
N THR A 43 -0.60 9.19 7.06
CA THR A 43 0.01 8.03 6.40
C THR A 43 -0.56 6.77 7.02
N GLU A 44 -1.13 5.90 6.17
CA GLU A 44 -1.71 4.63 6.59
C GLU A 44 -0.92 3.46 6.02
N PHE A 45 -0.97 2.34 6.72
CA PHE A 45 -0.32 1.11 6.30
C PHE A 45 -1.36 0.02 6.06
N TYR A 46 -1.32 -0.60 4.88
CA TYR A 46 -2.20 -1.71 4.53
C TYR A 46 -1.34 -2.96 4.28
N HIS A 47 -1.31 -3.87 5.23
CA HIS A 47 -0.46 -5.05 5.17
C HIS A 47 -1.17 -6.19 4.43
N ILE A 48 -1.23 -6.10 3.11
CA ILE A 48 -1.89 -7.09 2.27
C ILE A 48 -1.23 -8.46 2.41
N ASP A 49 0.10 -8.50 2.54
CA ASP A 49 0.84 -9.76 2.68
C ASP A 49 0.47 -10.53 3.95
N LEU A 50 0.09 -9.85 5.01
CA LEU A 50 -0.35 -10.50 6.25
C LEU A 50 -1.83 -10.82 6.22
N LEU A 51 -2.65 -9.86 5.83
CA LEU A 51 -4.12 -9.98 5.91
C LEU A 51 -4.72 -10.87 4.85
N ARG A 52 -4.07 -10.92 3.68
CA ARG A 52 -4.49 -11.74 2.54
C ARG A 52 -5.98 -11.59 2.18
N PRO A 53 -6.49 -10.36 2.04
CA PRO A 53 -7.88 -10.18 1.63
C PRO A 53 -8.09 -10.59 0.17
N ASP A 54 -9.34 -10.84 -0.21
CA ASP A 54 -9.66 -11.07 -1.60
C ASP A 54 -9.30 -9.85 -2.44
N TYR A 55 -8.90 -10.09 -3.69
CA TYR A 55 -8.42 -9.00 -4.55
C TYR A 55 -9.45 -7.88 -4.71
N GLN A 56 -10.73 -8.21 -4.83
CA GLN A 56 -11.78 -7.22 -4.94
C GLN A 56 -11.91 -6.38 -3.66
N ASP A 57 -11.67 -6.98 -2.50
CA ASP A 57 -11.66 -6.25 -1.23
C ASP A 57 -10.49 -5.30 -1.15
N VAL A 58 -9.33 -5.67 -1.72
CA VAL A 58 -8.17 -4.78 -1.81
C VAL A 58 -8.53 -3.53 -2.60
N ILE A 59 -9.13 -3.70 -3.76
CA ILE A 59 -9.56 -2.59 -4.61
C ILE A 59 -10.56 -1.69 -3.87
N LYS A 60 -11.57 -2.29 -3.24
CA LYS A 60 -12.58 -1.55 -2.49
C LYS A 60 -11.98 -0.75 -1.35
N HIS A 61 -11.07 -1.37 -0.60
CA HIS A 61 -10.44 -0.71 0.54
C HIS A 61 -9.62 0.50 0.09
N ILE A 62 -8.75 0.31 -0.90
CA ILE A 62 -7.90 1.40 -1.39
C ILE A 62 -8.75 2.54 -1.97
N CYS A 63 -9.76 2.21 -2.75
CA CYS A 63 -10.64 3.22 -3.34
C CYS A 63 -11.47 3.95 -2.29
N SER A 64 -11.91 3.25 -1.24
CA SER A 64 -12.68 3.89 -0.15
C SER A 64 -11.82 4.87 0.65
N GLU A 65 -10.53 4.57 0.80
CA GLU A 65 -9.59 5.44 1.52
C GLU A 65 -9.19 6.67 0.71
N LYS A 66 -9.35 6.62 -0.61
CA LYS A 66 -9.03 7.73 -1.53
C LYS A 66 -7.67 8.35 -1.27
N PRO A 67 -6.58 7.56 -1.31
CA PRO A 67 -5.26 8.12 -1.05
C PRO A 67 -4.84 9.08 -2.17
N ASP A 68 -4.11 10.12 -1.80
CA ASP A 68 -3.48 11.01 -2.77
C ASP A 68 -2.25 10.34 -3.38
N ILE A 69 -1.56 9.54 -2.58
CA ILE A 69 -0.37 8.79 -3.00
C ILE A 69 -0.52 7.35 -2.52
N LEU A 70 -0.34 6.40 -3.42
CA LEU A 70 -0.32 4.98 -3.10
C LEU A 70 1.08 4.43 -3.35
N GLY A 71 1.75 4.00 -2.27
CA GLY A 71 3.04 3.32 -2.36
C GLY A 71 2.83 1.82 -2.25
N ILE A 72 3.37 1.07 -3.20
CA ILE A 72 3.26 -0.38 -3.22
C ILE A 72 4.64 -0.99 -3.03
N SER A 73 4.79 -1.82 -2.00
CA SER A 73 6.03 -2.53 -1.72
C SER A 73 6.06 -3.84 -2.50
N ALA A 74 7.01 -3.96 -3.42
CA ALA A 74 7.19 -5.15 -4.26
C ALA A 74 8.67 -5.53 -4.26
N VAL A 75 9.06 -6.37 -3.32
CA VAL A 75 10.47 -6.67 -3.06
C VAL A 75 11.04 -7.72 -4.00
N VAL A 76 10.21 -8.63 -4.51
CA VAL A 76 10.67 -9.76 -5.33
C VAL A 76 9.89 -9.83 -6.64
N SER A 77 10.50 -10.48 -7.64
CA SER A 77 9.91 -10.60 -8.98
C SER A 77 8.54 -11.30 -8.96
N THR A 78 8.29 -12.18 -8.00
CA THR A 78 6.99 -12.86 -7.88
C THR A 78 5.85 -11.89 -7.56
N ALA A 79 6.15 -10.71 -7.02
CA ALA A 79 5.14 -9.68 -6.73
C ALA A 79 4.86 -8.77 -7.93
N TYR A 80 5.62 -8.91 -9.03
CA TYR A 80 5.51 -8.01 -10.17
C TYR A 80 4.12 -8.01 -10.81
N GLU A 81 3.58 -9.19 -11.08
CA GLU A 81 2.27 -9.31 -11.73
C GLU A 81 1.16 -8.74 -10.85
N TYR A 82 1.21 -9.00 -9.56
CA TYR A 82 0.24 -8.46 -8.63
C TYR A 82 0.32 -6.93 -8.60
N THR A 83 1.52 -6.38 -8.47
CA THR A 83 1.74 -4.94 -8.42
C THR A 83 1.26 -4.25 -9.70
N LYS A 84 1.57 -4.83 -10.85
CA LYS A 84 1.15 -4.31 -12.14
C LYS A 84 -0.37 -4.28 -12.27
N LYS A 85 -1.02 -5.39 -11.95
CA LYS A 85 -2.48 -5.50 -12.02
C LYS A 85 -3.15 -4.52 -11.06
N LEU A 86 -2.68 -4.47 -9.81
CA LEU A 86 -3.22 -3.57 -8.80
C LEU A 86 -3.10 -2.11 -9.22
N SER A 87 -1.93 -1.71 -9.71
CA SER A 87 -1.71 -0.32 -10.15
C SER A 87 -2.65 0.08 -11.28
N LEU A 88 -2.85 -0.80 -12.26
CA LEU A 88 -3.75 -0.53 -13.37
C LEU A 88 -5.21 -0.46 -12.93
N ASP A 89 -5.62 -1.38 -12.06
CA ASP A 89 -7.01 -1.43 -11.60
C ASP A 89 -7.35 -0.24 -10.71
N ILE A 90 -6.43 0.16 -9.84
CA ILE A 90 -6.64 1.33 -8.99
C ILE A 90 -6.75 2.61 -9.82
N LYS A 91 -5.93 2.76 -10.87
CA LYS A 91 -6.01 3.92 -11.74
C LYS A 91 -7.36 4.06 -12.44
N LYS A 92 -8.04 2.95 -12.70
CA LYS A 92 -9.37 2.99 -13.32
C LYS A 92 -10.43 3.55 -12.37
N HIS A 93 -10.22 3.46 -11.06
CA HIS A 93 -11.19 3.85 -10.05
C HIS A 93 -10.84 5.18 -9.37
N LEU A 94 -9.64 5.64 -9.50
CA LEU A 94 -9.17 6.90 -8.97
C LEU A 94 -8.81 7.86 -10.09
#